data_1d5a0bdfe05f230a07954da953d34767
#
_entry.id   1d5a0bdfe05f230a07954da953d34767
#
_cell.length_a   1.000
_cell.length_b   1.000
_cell.length_c   1.000
_cell.angle_alpha   90.00
_cell.angle_beta   90.00
_cell.angle_gamma   90.00
#
_symmetry.space_group_name_H-M   'P 1'
#
loop_
_entity.id
_entity.type
_entity.pdbx_description
1 polymer ?
#
loop_
_entity_poly.entity_id
_entity_poly.type
_entity_poly.pdbx_seq_one_letter_code
_entity_poly.pdbx_strand_id
1 'polypeptide(L)'
;VEKNITLPLLLDKRTPDPEALDTLLRTLGLQDKRQALPGQLSGGQQQRAAIARALCYRPALLLADEPTGNLDRRNTGEILDLLGLCHRSYGQTILLVTHDEELAAQADRVITLSDGRIISDRRRG
;
A
#
# COMPACT_ATOMS: atom_id res chain seq x y z
N VAL A 1 13.76 3.23 -8.54
CA VAL A 1 12.73 2.84 -7.56
C VAL A 1 13.12 3.28 -6.16
N GLU A 2 14.33 2.96 -5.73
CA GLU A 2 14.81 3.35 -4.39
C GLU A 2 14.72 4.86 -4.15
N LYS A 3 15.16 5.67 -5.13
CA LYS A 3 15.12 7.14 -5.02
C LYS A 3 13.69 7.65 -4.92
N ASN A 4 12.77 7.06 -5.66
CA ASN A 4 11.35 7.42 -5.61
C ASN A 4 10.76 7.10 -4.23
N ILE A 5 11.06 5.92 -3.70
CA ILE A 5 10.58 5.47 -2.39
C ILE A 5 11.07 6.40 -1.28
N THR A 6 12.33 6.80 -1.32
CA THR A 6 12.94 7.62 -0.26
C THR A 6 12.72 9.12 -0.44
N LEU A 7 12.16 9.56 -1.57
CA LEU A 7 11.97 10.97 -1.87
C LEU A 7 11.25 11.75 -0.76
N PRO A 8 10.15 11.26 -0.15
CA PRO A 8 9.49 11.99 0.93
C PRO A 8 10.42 12.25 2.13
N LEU A 9 11.29 11.30 2.47
CA LEU A 9 12.27 11.48 3.55
C LEU A 9 13.30 12.53 3.20
N LEU A 10 13.80 12.51 1.96
CA LEU A 10 14.79 13.48 1.48
C LEU A 10 14.21 14.89 1.46
N LEU A 11 12.95 15.05 1.03
CA LEU A 11 12.26 16.35 1.03
C LEU A 11 12.07 16.89 2.44
N ASP A 12 11.93 16.01 3.43
CA ASP A 12 11.80 16.38 4.84
C ASP A 12 13.17 16.42 5.54
N LYS A 13 14.27 16.41 4.78
CA LYS A 13 15.66 16.44 5.27
C LYS A 13 15.96 15.29 6.24
N ARG A 14 15.33 14.13 6.01
CA ARG A 14 15.54 12.93 6.81
C ARG A 14 16.40 11.94 6.03
N THR A 15 17.24 11.19 6.73
CA THR A 15 18.07 10.16 6.12
C THR A 15 17.35 8.81 6.23
N PRO A 16 17.19 8.07 5.12
CA PRO A 16 16.63 6.73 5.19
C PRO A 16 17.51 5.80 6.01
N ASP A 17 16.90 4.93 6.81
CA ASP A 17 17.60 3.84 7.49
C ASP A 17 17.85 2.71 6.47
N PRO A 18 19.12 2.37 6.15
CA PRO A 18 19.42 1.35 5.15
C PRO A 18 18.81 -0.03 5.46
N GLU A 19 18.82 -0.44 6.72
CA GLU A 19 18.26 -1.74 7.11
C GLU A 19 16.74 -1.78 6.96
N ALA A 20 16.06 -0.71 7.37
CA ALA A 20 14.63 -0.59 7.23
C ALA A 20 14.23 -0.57 5.75
N LEU A 21 14.99 0.15 4.93
CA LEU A 21 14.74 0.21 3.49
C LEU A 21 14.93 -1.17 2.83
N ASP A 22 16.00 -1.89 3.17
CA ASP A 22 16.25 -3.23 2.65
C ASP A 22 15.11 -4.18 3.02
N THR A 23 14.68 -4.16 4.27
CA THR A 23 13.57 -5.00 4.75
C THR A 23 12.29 -4.68 4.00
N LEU A 24 12.00 -3.40 3.79
CA LEU A 24 10.81 -2.96 3.08
C LEU A 24 10.83 -3.41 1.62
N LEU A 25 11.92 -3.21 0.91
CA LEU A 25 12.07 -3.64 -0.48
C LEU A 25 11.94 -5.15 -0.62
N ARG A 26 12.51 -5.90 0.31
CA ARG A 26 12.43 -7.36 0.31
C ARG A 26 11.00 -7.83 0.58
N THR A 27 10.34 -7.25 1.55
CA THR A 27 8.94 -7.57 1.89
C THR A 27 8.01 -7.33 0.68
N LEU A 28 8.26 -6.27 -0.09
CA LEU A 28 7.46 -5.92 -1.24
C LEU A 28 7.94 -6.56 -2.55
N GLY A 29 9.00 -7.37 -2.49
CA GLY A 29 9.52 -8.06 -3.67
C GLY A 29 10.17 -7.13 -4.69
N LEU A 30 10.75 -6.02 -4.23
CA LEU A 30 11.37 -4.99 -5.08
C LEU A 30 12.88 -4.94 -4.96
N GLN A 31 13.53 -5.87 -4.25
CA GLN A 31 14.97 -5.81 -4.04
C GLN A 31 15.77 -5.83 -5.35
N ASP A 32 15.28 -6.55 -6.37
CA ASP A 32 15.91 -6.64 -7.68
C ASP A 32 15.65 -5.41 -8.56
N LYS A 33 14.79 -4.52 -8.11
CA LYS A 33 14.36 -3.34 -8.88
C LYS A 33 14.81 -2.02 -8.25
N ARG A 34 15.76 -2.05 -7.30
CA ARG A 34 16.21 -0.84 -6.58
C ARG A 34 16.66 0.25 -7.52
N GLN A 35 17.38 -0.10 -8.59
CA GLN A 35 17.95 0.84 -9.55
C GLN A 35 17.08 1.02 -10.78
N ALA A 36 15.93 0.34 -10.86
CA ALA A 36 15.05 0.46 -12.01
C ALA A 36 14.34 1.81 -12.05
N LEU A 37 14.08 2.28 -13.26
CA LEU A 37 13.27 3.47 -13.50
C LEU A 37 11.78 3.08 -13.46
N PRO A 38 10.88 4.02 -13.10
CA PRO A 38 9.44 3.71 -13.04
C PRO A 38 8.88 3.07 -14.31
N GLY A 39 9.34 3.49 -15.48
CA GLY A 39 8.90 2.92 -16.76
C GLY A 39 9.33 1.48 -17.00
N GLN A 40 10.26 0.94 -16.21
CA GLN A 40 10.75 -0.43 -16.31
C GLN A 40 9.98 -1.40 -15.42
N LEU A 41 8.97 -0.90 -14.69
CA LEU A 41 8.20 -1.70 -13.76
C LEU A 41 6.87 -2.14 -14.38
N SER A 42 6.40 -3.33 -14.02
CA SER A 42 5.03 -3.76 -14.30
C SER A 42 4.04 -2.92 -13.48
N GLY A 43 2.74 -3.01 -13.81
CA GLY A 43 1.69 -2.31 -13.05
C GLY A 43 1.69 -2.70 -11.57
N GLY A 44 1.83 -4.00 -11.28
CA GLY A 44 1.92 -4.48 -9.90
C GLY A 44 3.16 -3.98 -9.18
N GLN A 45 4.30 -3.95 -9.86
CA GLN A 45 5.55 -3.43 -9.28
C GLN A 45 5.46 -1.93 -9.03
N GLN A 46 4.84 -1.16 -9.91
CA GLN A 46 4.60 0.27 -9.71
C GLN A 46 3.73 0.52 -8.48
N GLN A 47 2.68 -0.29 -8.30
CA GLN A 47 1.80 -0.19 -7.15
C GLN A 47 2.54 -0.54 -5.85
N ARG A 48 3.37 -1.58 -5.87
CA ARG A 48 4.21 -1.94 -4.72
C ARG A 48 5.22 -0.83 -4.38
N ALA A 49 5.79 -0.19 -5.40
CA ALA A 49 6.69 0.94 -5.19
C ALA A 49 5.96 2.12 -4.54
N ALA A 50 4.72 2.38 -4.92
CA ALA A 50 3.89 3.41 -4.31
C ALA A 50 3.59 3.08 -2.84
N ILE A 51 3.30 1.84 -2.52
CA ILE A 51 3.10 1.37 -1.15
C ILE A 51 4.39 1.54 -0.35
N ALA A 52 5.53 1.15 -0.90
CA ALA A 52 6.83 1.30 -0.25
C ALA A 52 7.14 2.77 0.06
N ARG A 53 6.83 3.67 -0.86
CA ARG A 53 7.03 5.10 -0.65
C ARG A 53 6.19 5.61 0.53
N ALA A 54 4.93 5.20 0.60
CA ALA A 54 4.05 5.58 1.70
C ALA A 54 4.54 4.99 3.04
N LEU A 55 4.95 3.73 3.05
CA LEU A 55 5.42 3.04 4.25
C LEU A 55 6.78 3.53 4.75
N CYS A 56 7.64 3.98 3.84
CA CYS A 56 8.97 4.48 4.19
C CYS A 56 8.90 5.66 5.16
N TYR A 57 7.81 6.41 5.11
CA TYR A 57 7.55 7.53 6.00
C TYR A 57 7.02 7.09 7.38
N ARG A 58 6.69 5.81 7.54
CA ARG A 58 6.10 5.20 8.74
C ARG A 58 4.87 5.96 9.26
N PRO A 59 3.85 6.16 8.42
CA PRO A 59 2.64 6.85 8.86
C PRO A 59 1.82 5.98 9.81
N ALA A 60 1.08 6.63 10.72
CA ALA A 60 0.10 5.91 11.55
C ALA A 60 -1.12 5.46 10.73
N LEU A 61 -1.45 6.20 9.69
CA LEU A 61 -2.58 5.93 8.80
C LEU A 61 -2.12 5.91 7.35
N LEU A 62 -2.42 4.82 6.66
CA LEU A 62 -2.18 4.67 5.23
C LEU A 62 -3.52 4.80 4.49
N LEU A 63 -3.59 5.73 3.55
CA LEU A 63 -4.76 5.91 2.70
C LEU A 63 -4.53 5.22 1.36
N ALA A 64 -5.42 4.32 1.00
CA ALA A 64 -5.38 3.60 -0.26
C ALA A 64 -6.67 3.82 -1.03
N ASP A 65 -6.60 4.63 -2.08
CA ASP A 65 -7.77 4.97 -2.91
C ASP A 65 -7.74 4.12 -4.17
N GLU A 66 -8.66 3.18 -4.27
CA GLU A 66 -8.77 2.23 -5.39
C GLU A 66 -7.42 1.60 -5.76
N PRO A 67 -6.70 1.00 -4.78
CA PRO A 67 -5.30 0.60 -5.01
C PRO A 67 -5.13 -0.51 -6.03
N THR A 68 -6.21 -1.17 -6.43
CA THR A 68 -6.19 -2.30 -7.35
C THR A 68 -6.97 -2.04 -8.64
N GLY A 69 -7.38 -0.80 -8.87
CA GLY A 69 -8.31 -0.45 -9.97
C GLY A 69 -7.81 -0.78 -11.37
N ASN A 70 -6.49 -0.81 -11.59
CA ASN A 70 -5.89 -1.08 -12.90
C ASN A 70 -5.14 -2.41 -12.92
N LEU A 71 -5.33 -3.28 -11.93
CA LEU A 71 -4.62 -4.54 -11.82
C LEU A 71 -5.51 -5.72 -12.16
N ASP A 72 -4.91 -6.80 -12.69
CA ASP A 72 -5.59 -8.07 -12.88
C ASP A 72 -5.83 -8.76 -11.52
N ARG A 73 -6.56 -9.89 -11.52
CA ARG A 73 -6.91 -10.61 -10.29
C ARG A 73 -5.71 -11.06 -9.47
N ARG A 74 -4.68 -11.55 -10.15
CA ARG A 74 -3.48 -12.04 -9.48
C ARG A 74 -2.74 -10.91 -8.77
N ASN A 75 -2.51 -9.81 -9.46
CA ASN A 75 -1.85 -8.64 -8.89
C ASN A 75 -2.71 -7.99 -7.82
N THR A 76 -4.02 -7.97 -7.99
CA THR A 76 -4.95 -7.50 -6.96
C THR A 76 -4.79 -8.27 -5.67
N GLY A 77 -4.79 -9.62 -5.75
CA GLY A 77 -4.59 -10.47 -4.58
C GLY A 77 -3.26 -10.22 -3.89
N GLU A 78 -2.20 -10.08 -4.67
CA GLU A 78 -0.86 -9.81 -4.12
C GLU A 78 -0.80 -8.48 -3.39
N ILE A 79 -1.41 -7.43 -3.93
CA ILE A 79 -1.44 -6.11 -3.28
C ILE A 79 -2.23 -6.16 -1.97
N LEU A 80 -3.36 -6.86 -1.96
CA LEU A 80 -4.16 -7.01 -0.74
C LEU A 80 -3.42 -7.77 0.36
N ASP A 81 -2.71 -8.84 -0.02
CA ASP A 81 -1.89 -9.61 0.91
C ASP A 81 -0.79 -8.73 1.49
N LEU A 82 -0.17 -7.88 0.68
CA LEU A 82 0.86 -6.94 1.13
C LEU A 82 0.30 -5.91 2.09
N LEU A 83 -0.86 -5.34 1.79
CA LEU A 83 -1.51 -4.38 2.70
C LEU A 83 -1.85 -5.04 4.03
N GLY A 84 -2.38 -6.26 4.01
CA GLY A 84 -2.63 -7.03 5.21
C GLY A 84 -1.38 -7.32 6.02
N LEU A 85 -0.29 -7.68 5.35
CA LEU A 85 1.00 -7.92 5.97
C LEU A 85 1.54 -6.64 6.63
N CYS A 86 1.44 -5.50 5.95
CA CYS A 86 1.86 -4.21 6.50
C CYS A 86 1.05 -3.84 7.75
N HIS A 87 -0.25 -4.06 7.72
CA HIS A 87 -1.11 -3.83 8.87
C HIS A 87 -0.68 -4.68 10.07
N ARG A 88 -0.43 -5.97 9.86
CA ARG A 88 -0.02 -6.88 10.93
C ARG A 88 1.40 -6.64 11.43
N SER A 89 2.33 -6.38 10.50
CA SER A 89 3.77 -6.30 10.83
C SER A 89 4.18 -4.93 11.36
N TYR A 90 3.55 -3.86 10.87
CA TYR A 90 3.91 -2.49 11.23
C TYR A 90 2.85 -1.79 12.10
N GLY A 91 1.76 -2.47 12.41
CA GLY A 91 0.69 -1.91 13.22
C GLY A 91 -0.01 -0.71 12.60
N GLN A 92 0.00 -0.60 11.27
CA GLN A 92 -0.58 0.53 10.58
C GLN A 92 -2.09 0.39 10.43
N THR A 93 -2.79 1.49 10.60
CA THR A 93 -4.20 1.59 10.23
C THR A 93 -4.27 1.88 8.73
N ILE A 94 -5.06 1.10 8.02
CA ILE A 94 -5.23 1.25 6.58
C ILE A 94 -6.68 1.63 6.29
N LEU A 95 -6.87 2.77 5.63
CA LEU A 95 -8.17 3.18 5.12
C LEU A 95 -8.19 2.91 3.61
N LEU A 96 -9.00 1.93 3.22
CA LEU A 96 -9.12 1.49 1.84
C LEU A 96 -10.42 2.03 1.26
N VAL A 97 -10.32 2.78 0.17
CA VAL A 97 -11.47 3.27 -0.57
C VAL A 97 -11.64 2.43 -1.83
N THR A 98 -12.77 1.76 -1.97
CA THR A 98 -13.04 0.90 -3.12
C THR A 98 -14.54 0.78 -3.37
N HIS A 99 -14.92 0.50 -4.61
CA HIS A 99 -16.28 0.09 -4.98
C HIS A 99 -16.37 -1.43 -5.21
N ASP A 100 -15.29 -2.16 -4.99
CA ASP A 100 -15.27 -3.62 -5.10
C ASP A 100 -15.66 -4.25 -3.76
N GLU A 101 -16.82 -4.90 -3.74
CA GLU A 101 -17.36 -5.52 -2.53
C GLU A 101 -16.52 -6.70 -2.02
N GLU A 102 -15.88 -7.45 -2.91
CA GLU A 102 -15.00 -8.56 -2.52
C GLU A 102 -13.76 -8.05 -1.78
N LEU A 103 -13.22 -6.93 -2.25
CA LEU A 103 -12.12 -6.24 -1.59
C LEU A 103 -12.52 -5.75 -0.22
N ALA A 104 -13.64 -5.05 -0.15
CA ALA A 104 -14.14 -4.50 1.11
C ALA A 104 -14.38 -5.59 2.15
N ALA A 105 -14.83 -6.77 1.75
CA ALA A 105 -15.12 -7.88 2.66
C ALA A 105 -13.89 -8.39 3.41
N GLN A 106 -12.69 -8.08 2.96
CA GLN A 106 -11.43 -8.49 3.62
C GLN A 106 -11.02 -7.54 4.73
N ALA A 107 -11.66 -6.39 4.87
CA ALA A 107 -11.34 -5.42 5.91
C ALA A 107 -11.96 -5.82 7.24
N ASP A 108 -11.38 -5.31 8.33
CA ASP A 108 -11.90 -5.53 9.69
C ASP A 108 -13.20 -4.76 9.93
N ARG A 109 -13.36 -3.65 9.23
CA ARG A 109 -14.55 -2.80 9.31
C ARG A 109 -14.88 -2.28 7.92
N VAL A 110 -16.16 -2.36 7.56
CA VAL A 110 -16.65 -1.89 6.26
C VAL A 110 -17.70 -0.82 6.48
N ILE A 111 -17.44 0.37 5.95
CA ILE A 111 -18.40 1.47 5.95
C ILE A 111 -18.88 1.66 4.52
N THR A 112 -20.17 1.54 4.30
CA THR A 112 -20.76 1.72 2.97
C THR A 112 -21.39 3.09 2.88
N LEU A 113 -21.05 3.81 1.81
CA LEU A 113 -21.57 5.15 1.53
C LEU A 113 -22.46 5.11 0.30
N SER A 114 -23.53 5.88 0.33
CA SER A 114 -24.42 6.11 -0.81
C SER A 114 -24.94 7.53 -0.75
N ASP A 115 -24.81 8.28 -1.85
CA ASP A 115 -25.25 9.69 -1.95
C ASP A 115 -24.73 10.57 -0.80
N GLY A 116 -23.48 10.36 -0.42
CA GLY A 116 -22.83 11.13 0.64
C GLY A 116 -23.25 10.76 2.06
N ARG A 117 -23.99 9.66 2.23
CA ARG A 117 -24.47 9.20 3.54
C ARG A 117 -23.96 7.81 3.86
N ILE A 118 -23.72 7.54 5.13
CA ILE A 118 -23.38 6.22 5.62
C ILE A 118 -24.66 5.39 5.70
N ILE A 119 -24.73 4.30 4.90
CA ILE A 119 -25.88 3.39 4.90
C ILE A 119 -25.61 2.09 5.64
N SER A 120 -24.35 1.76 5.91
CA SER A 120 -23.96 0.56 6.63
C SER A 120 -22.60 0.75 7.28
N ASP A 121 -22.43 0.17 8.46
CA ASP A 121 -21.15 0.14 9.18
C ASP A 121 -21.07 -1.21 9.87
N ARG A 122 -20.23 -2.10 9.36
CA ARG A 122 -20.09 -3.46 9.84
C ARG A 122 -18.66 -3.72 10.32
N ARG A 123 -18.55 -4.35 11.45
CA ARG A 123 -17.27 -4.82 11.99
C ARG A 123 -17.19 -6.32 11.87
N ARG A 124 -16.00 -6.80 11.49
CA ARG A 124 -15.71 -8.22 11.41
C ARG A 124 -15.58 -8.76 12.85
N GLY A 125 -16.41 -9.68 13.16
CA GLY A 125 -16.44 -10.51 14.34
C GLY A 125 -15.88 -10.11 15.59
#